data_4cf84263ee0a3a58a81e224b88433b1b
#
_entry.id   4cf84263ee0a3a58a81e224b88433b1b
#
_cell.length_a   1.000
_cell.length_b   1.000
_cell.length_c   1.000
_cell.angle_alpha   90.00
_cell.angle_beta   90.00
_cell.angle_gamma   90.00
#
_symmetry.space_group_name_H-M   'P 1'
#
loop_
_entity.id
_entity.type
_entity.pdbx_description
1 polymer ?
#
loop_
_entity_poly.entity_id
_entity_poly.type
_entity_poly.pdbx_seq_one_letter_code
_entity_poly.pdbx_strand_id
1 'polypeptide(L)'
;MDLETKRPVGVTVIAILAVIGGILLLFGGIALVALAPILTQVNIHNNNNTSNSSFSLNINGTDVTIPRNALFLFGGFLGIIGGMLVVIGIAGFVVAWGLLTGKGWAWIFTIIVAIISIILNLILVVSGSIESIIGLIIYGIIIYYLYRPSVKSYFGRVKGPTV
;
A
#
# COMPACT_ATOMS: atom_id res chain seq x y z
N MET A 1 19.81 -33.27 -18.09
CA MET A 1 20.03 -31.92 -18.68
C MET A 1 19.03 -31.00 -17.99
N ASP A 2 19.46 -30.44 -16.86
CA ASP A 2 18.59 -29.60 -16.04
C ASP A 2 18.30 -28.32 -16.81
N LEU A 3 17.09 -28.21 -17.33
CA LEU A 3 16.56 -26.95 -17.82
C LEU A 3 16.39 -26.04 -16.60
N GLU A 4 17.50 -25.39 -16.18
CA GLU A 4 17.40 -24.26 -15.28
C GLU A 4 16.41 -23.27 -15.91
N THR A 5 15.21 -23.25 -15.36
CA THR A 5 14.22 -22.22 -15.71
C THR A 5 14.76 -20.88 -15.18
N LYS A 6 15.60 -20.26 -16.03
CA LYS A 6 16.17 -18.92 -15.72
C LYS A 6 15.02 -17.98 -15.40
N ARG A 7 15.07 -17.40 -14.21
CA ARG A 7 14.06 -16.42 -13.77
C ARG A 7 13.98 -15.29 -14.80
N PRO A 8 12.78 -14.97 -15.33
CA PRO A 8 12.63 -13.81 -16.20
C PRO A 8 13.01 -12.53 -15.43
N VAL A 9 13.90 -11.70 -16.00
CA VAL A 9 14.40 -10.48 -15.35
C VAL A 9 13.28 -9.58 -14.84
N GLY A 10 12.17 -9.47 -15.55
CA GLY A 10 11.07 -8.63 -15.12
C GLY A 10 10.31 -9.16 -13.89
N VAL A 11 10.27 -10.48 -13.65
CA VAL A 11 9.72 -11.04 -12.41
C VAL A 11 10.55 -10.55 -11.22
N THR A 12 11.88 -10.51 -11.38
CA THR A 12 12.78 -9.97 -10.36
C THR A 12 12.54 -8.47 -10.14
N VAL A 13 12.36 -7.70 -11.21
CA VAL A 13 12.07 -6.25 -11.11
C VAL A 13 10.73 -6.02 -10.39
N ILE A 14 9.68 -6.75 -10.74
CA ILE A 14 8.37 -6.65 -10.09
C ILE A 14 8.48 -7.03 -8.61
N ALA A 15 9.23 -8.07 -8.27
CA ALA A 15 9.44 -8.48 -6.89
C ALA A 15 10.21 -7.41 -6.09
N ILE A 16 11.23 -6.78 -6.68
CA ILE A 16 11.96 -5.67 -6.05
C ILE A 16 11.03 -4.48 -5.80
N LEU A 17 10.21 -4.11 -6.79
CA LEU A 17 9.23 -3.04 -6.62
C LEU A 17 8.20 -3.37 -5.53
N ALA A 18 7.76 -4.62 -5.43
CA ALA A 18 6.87 -5.08 -4.37
C ALA A 18 7.53 -4.99 -2.98
N VAL A 19 8.83 -5.31 -2.87
CA VAL A 19 9.58 -5.15 -1.61
C VAL A 19 9.68 -3.67 -1.23
N ILE A 20 10.09 -2.81 -2.16
CA ILE A 20 10.19 -1.36 -1.91
C ILE A 20 8.85 -0.78 -1.49
N GLY A 21 7.78 -1.11 -2.22
CA GLY A 21 6.42 -0.71 -1.87
C GLY A 21 5.99 -1.22 -0.50
N GLY A 22 6.29 -2.49 -0.18
CA GLY A 22 6.05 -3.09 1.14
C GLY A 22 6.76 -2.35 2.27
N ILE A 23 8.03 -1.96 2.07
CA ILE A 23 8.81 -1.17 3.03
C ILE A 23 8.14 0.20 3.26
N LEU A 24 7.79 0.91 2.20
CA LEU A 24 7.16 2.23 2.31
C LEU A 24 5.81 2.16 3.04
N LEU A 25 4.98 1.17 2.72
CA LEU A 25 3.69 0.94 3.39
C LEU A 25 3.87 0.57 4.86
N LEU A 26 4.87 -0.25 5.18
CA LEU A 26 5.14 -0.66 6.56
C LEU A 26 5.60 0.53 7.41
N PHE A 27 6.59 1.29 6.95
CA PHE A 27 7.07 2.47 7.67
C PHE A 27 5.99 3.58 7.74
N GLY A 28 5.28 3.82 6.64
CA GLY A 28 4.16 4.77 6.62
C GLY A 28 3.04 4.36 7.58
N GLY A 29 2.68 3.07 7.60
CA GLY A 29 1.69 2.53 8.52
C GLY A 29 2.11 2.65 9.99
N ILE A 30 3.36 2.30 10.32
CA ILE A 30 3.91 2.46 11.68
C ILE A 30 3.89 3.94 12.11
N ALA A 31 4.28 4.86 11.22
CA ALA A 31 4.26 6.29 11.49
C ALA A 31 2.83 6.78 11.81
N LEU A 32 1.82 6.34 11.06
CA LEU A 32 0.43 6.70 11.32
C LEU A 32 -0.09 6.12 12.65
N VAL A 33 0.25 4.87 12.96
CA VAL A 33 -0.11 4.25 14.25
C VAL A 33 0.57 4.99 15.41
N ALA A 34 1.81 5.41 15.25
CA ALA A 34 2.54 6.17 16.28
C ALA A 34 1.99 7.60 16.47
N LEU A 35 1.49 8.24 15.40
CA LEU A 35 0.87 9.55 15.45
C LEU A 35 -0.51 9.53 16.12
N ALA A 36 -1.26 8.44 15.99
CA ALA A 36 -2.61 8.31 16.53
C ALA A 36 -2.70 8.65 18.04
N PRO A 37 -1.88 8.07 18.95
CA PRO A 37 -1.91 8.39 20.37
C PRO A 37 -1.45 9.83 20.67
N ILE A 38 -0.53 10.40 19.88
CA ILE A 38 -0.07 11.77 20.06
C ILE A 38 -1.23 12.74 19.88
N LEU A 39 -2.05 12.56 18.86
CA LEU A 39 -3.23 13.39 18.61
C LEU A 39 -4.30 13.25 19.68
N THR A 40 -4.41 12.09 20.31
CA THR A 40 -5.37 11.86 21.40
C THR A 40 -4.86 12.34 22.76
N GLN A 41 -3.54 12.45 22.96
CA GLN A 41 -2.91 12.80 24.25
C GLN A 41 -2.52 14.29 24.39
N VAL A 42 -2.53 15.08 23.31
CA VAL A 42 -2.13 16.50 23.31
C VAL A 42 -2.88 17.37 24.34
N ASN A 43 -3.87 16.81 25.01
CA ASN A 43 -4.75 17.57 25.89
C ASN A 43 -4.57 17.36 27.39
N ILE A 44 -3.45 16.80 27.88
CA ILE A 44 -3.30 16.51 29.31
C ILE A 44 -2.77 17.71 30.11
N HIS A 45 -2.37 18.81 29.49
CA HIS A 45 -1.62 19.86 30.21
C HIS A 45 -2.30 21.21 30.33
N ASN A 46 -3.58 21.42 30.13
CA ASN A 46 -4.21 22.72 30.48
C ASN A 46 -5.54 22.58 31.20
N ASN A 47 -5.39 22.84 32.53
CA ASN A 47 -6.34 23.42 33.47
C ASN A 47 -7.63 22.68 33.80
N ASN A 48 -7.62 22.19 35.04
CA ASN A 48 -8.74 22.09 35.98
C ASN A 48 -9.99 22.89 35.58
N ASN A 49 -11.11 22.14 35.46
CA ASN A 49 -12.46 22.68 35.40
C ASN A 49 -12.97 23.13 34.04
N THR A 50 -13.24 22.18 33.17
CA THR A 50 -14.51 22.13 32.42
C THR A 50 -14.54 20.93 31.46
N SER A 51 -15.64 20.25 31.39
CA SER A 51 -15.93 19.06 30.57
C SER A 51 -15.95 19.28 29.05
N ASN A 52 -15.42 20.39 28.56
CA ASN A 52 -15.30 20.77 27.15
C ASN A 52 -13.87 21.11 26.80
N SER A 53 -12.95 20.15 26.89
CA SER A 53 -11.58 20.35 26.44
C SER A 53 -11.54 20.35 24.91
N SER A 54 -11.41 21.54 24.35
CA SER A 54 -11.13 21.78 22.92
C SER A 54 -9.66 22.11 22.73
N PHE A 55 -9.08 21.65 21.64
CA PHE A 55 -7.73 22.02 21.22
C PHE A 55 -7.83 23.30 20.38
N SER A 56 -7.20 24.38 20.80
CA SER A 56 -7.16 25.63 20.05
C SER A 56 -5.78 25.82 19.41
N LEU A 57 -5.78 26.04 18.11
CA LEU A 57 -4.60 26.44 17.32
C LEU A 57 -4.80 27.88 16.87
N ASN A 58 -3.86 28.76 17.20
CA ASN A 58 -3.83 30.11 16.64
C ASN A 58 -3.04 30.07 15.32
N ILE A 59 -3.74 30.20 14.21
CA ILE A 59 -3.15 30.26 12.88
C ILE A 59 -3.43 31.65 12.31
N ASN A 60 -2.40 32.47 12.14
CA ASN A 60 -2.51 33.84 11.61
C ASN A 60 -3.54 34.74 12.35
N GLY A 61 -3.64 34.63 13.67
CA GLY A 61 -4.57 35.43 14.45
C GLY A 61 -6.02 34.90 14.48
N THR A 62 -6.27 33.74 13.87
CA THR A 62 -7.57 33.05 13.94
C THR A 62 -7.45 31.86 14.86
N ASP A 63 -8.23 31.83 15.94
CA ASP A 63 -8.29 30.69 16.85
C ASP A 63 -9.21 29.61 16.28
N VAL A 64 -8.61 28.53 15.78
CA VAL A 64 -9.33 27.35 15.31
C VAL A 64 -9.47 26.38 16.49
N THR A 65 -10.69 26.21 16.98
CA THR A 65 -11.00 25.26 18.06
C THR A 65 -11.48 23.93 17.50
N ILE A 66 -10.73 22.85 17.78
CA ILE A 66 -11.10 21.49 17.38
C ILE A 66 -11.68 20.77 18.60
N PRO A 67 -12.91 20.26 18.54
CA PRO A 67 -13.50 19.53 19.67
C PRO A 67 -12.74 18.21 19.90
N ARG A 68 -12.59 17.83 21.17
CA ARG A 68 -11.82 16.64 21.58
C ARG A 68 -12.30 15.34 20.94
N ASN A 69 -13.61 15.18 20.82
CA ASN A 69 -14.20 14.02 20.15
C ASN A 69 -13.79 13.93 18.68
N ALA A 70 -13.63 15.05 17.97
CA ALA A 70 -13.15 15.06 16.60
C ALA A 70 -11.67 14.61 16.53
N LEU A 71 -10.82 15.08 17.44
CA LEU A 71 -9.41 14.62 17.53
C LEU A 71 -9.31 13.13 17.86
N PHE A 72 -10.15 12.65 18.78
CA PHE A 72 -10.19 11.22 19.13
C PHE A 72 -10.64 10.35 17.96
N LEU A 73 -11.68 10.77 17.23
CA LEU A 73 -12.14 10.08 16.03
C LEU A 73 -11.07 10.08 14.93
N PHE A 74 -10.42 11.23 14.73
CA PHE A 74 -9.37 11.36 13.73
C PHE A 74 -8.14 10.51 14.08
N GLY A 75 -7.69 10.52 15.33
CA GLY A 75 -6.59 9.67 15.81
C GLY A 75 -6.92 8.17 15.70
N GLY A 76 -8.15 7.78 16.08
CA GLY A 76 -8.64 6.41 15.92
C GLY A 76 -8.65 5.96 14.44
N PHE A 77 -9.14 6.83 13.56
CA PHE A 77 -9.16 6.58 12.13
C PHE A 77 -7.75 6.42 11.54
N LEU A 78 -6.80 7.29 11.93
CA LEU A 78 -5.39 7.17 11.54
C LEU A 78 -4.76 5.87 12.05
N GLY A 79 -5.08 5.47 13.27
CA GLY A 79 -4.61 4.19 13.83
C GLY A 79 -5.09 2.97 13.04
N ILE A 80 -6.36 2.96 12.66
CA ILE A 80 -6.96 1.88 11.84
C ILE A 80 -6.30 1.86 10.45
N ILE A 81 -6.19 2.99 9.77
CA ILE A 81 -5.54 3.07 8.46
C ILE A 81 -4.09 2.65 8.56
N GLY A 82 -3.35 3.17 9.55
CA GLY A 82 -1.95 2.79 9.77
C GLY A 82 -1.79 1.29 10.00
N GLY A 83 -2.65 0.68 10.83
CA GLY A 83 -2.67 -0.76 11.04
C GLY A 83 -2.93 -1.56 9.76
N MET A 84 -3.88 -1.14 8.93
CA MET A 84 -4.14 -1.76 7.63
C MET A 84 -2.93 -1.66 6.70
N LEU A 85 -2.25 -0.51 6.64
CA LEU A 85 -1.06 -0.32 5.82
C LEU A 85 0.10 -1.22 6.26
N VAL A 86 0.28 -1.42 7.57
CA VAL A 86 1.28 -2.37 8.10
C VAL A 86 0.99 -3.79 7.62
N VAL A 87 -0.27 -4.24 7.73
CA VAL A 87 -0.67 -5.58 7.28
C VAL A 87 -0.45 -5.75 5.78
N ILE A 88 -0.83 -4.75 4.97
CA ILE A 88 -0.63 -4.77 3.51
C ILE A 88 0.87 -4.75 3.18
N GLY A 89 1.68 -3.99 3.90
CA GLY A 89 3.14 -3.96 3.75
C GLY A 89 3.76 -5.33 3.99
N ILE A 90 3.38 -6.03 5.07
CA ILE A 90 3.83 -7.39 5.35
C ILE A 90 3.39 -8.36 4.24
N ALA A 91 2.12 -8.28 3.80
CA ALA A 91 1.62 -9.10 2.71
C ALA A 91 2.44 -8.88 1.41
N GLY A 92 2.89 -7.65 1.14
CA GLY A 92 3.78 -7.32 0.02
C GLY A 92 5.08 -8.12 0.03
N PHE A 93 5.71 -8.32 1.20
CA PHE A 93 6.91 -9.16 1.32
C PHE A 93 6.63 -10.64 1.01
N VAL A 94 5.50 -11.15 1.51
CA VAL A 94 5.10 -12.55 1.26
C VAL A 94 4.85 -12.77 -0.24
N VAL A 95 4.22 -11.81 -0.91
CA VAL A 95 3.98 -11.86 -2.36
C VAL A 95 5.29 -11.76 -3.14
N ALA A 96 6.19 -10.83 -2.76
CA ALA A 96 7.51 -10.70 -3.38
C ALA A 96 8.32 -12.01 -3.28
N TRP A 97 8.33 -12.63 -2.11
CA TRP A 97 8.94 -13.93 -1.90
C TRP A 97 8.29 -15.02 -2.78
N GLY A 98 6.97 -15.05 -2.87
CA GLY A 98 6.21 -15.97 -3.75
C GLY A 98 6.55 -15.77 -5.23
N LEU A 99 6.71 -14.53 -5.69
CA LEU A 99 7.13 -14.22 -7.06
C LEU A 99 8.55 -14.70 -7.34
N LEU A 100 9.49 -14.47 -6.41
CA LEU A 100 10.89 -14.90 -6.54
C LEU A 100 11.04 -16.42 -6.52
N THR A 101 10.15 -17.14 -5.85
CA THR A 101 10.13 -18.60 -5.79
C THR A 101 9.28 -19.26 -6.89
N GLY A 102 8.70 -18.46 -7.81
CA GLY A 102 7.90 -18.97 -8.92
C GLY A 102 6.56 -19.62 -8.52
N LYS A 103 6.04 -19.26 -7.32
CA LYS A 103 4.77 -19.84 -6.87
C LYS A 103 3.59 -19.27 -7.65
N GLY A 104 2.79 -20.15 -8.25
CA GLY A 104 1.65 -19.76 -9.08
C GLY A 104 0.58 -18.92 -8.36
N TRP A 105 0.43 -19.06 -7.03
CA TRP A 105 -0.50 -18.25 -6.25
C TRP A 105 -0.07 -16.76 -6.20
N ALA A 106 1.24 -16.49 -6.10
CA ALA A 106 1.76 -15.12 -6.07
C ALA A 106 1.51 -14.40 -7.41
N TRP A 107 1.60 -15.12 -8.53
CA TRP A 107 1.26 -14.59 -9.85
C TRP A 107 -0.21 -14.16 -9.93
N ILE A 108 -1.15 -15.03 -9.49
CA ILE A 108 -2.58 -14.70 -9.48
C ILE A 108 -2.85 -13.49 -8.56
N PHE A 109 -2.28 -13.51 -7.36
CA PHE A 109 -2.47 -12.43 -6.39
C PHE A 109 -1.96 -11.09 -6.93
N THR A 110 -0.78 -11.08 -7.57
CA THR A 110 -0.22 -9.87 -8.17
C THR A 110 -1.10 -9.32 -9.29
N ILE A 111 -1.69 -10.18 -10.12
CA ILE A 111 -2.63 -9.77 -11.17
C ILE A 111 -3.90 -9.16 -10.56
N ILE A 112 -4.47 -9.79 -9.55
CA ILE A 112 -5.67 -9.28 -8.86
C ILE A 112 -5.39 -7.90 -8.27
N VAL A 113 -4.28 -7.74 -7.55
CA VAL A 113 -3.89 -6.46 -6.96
C VAL A 113 -3.65 -5.41 -8.04
N ALA A 114 -2.98 -5.77 -9.15
CA ALA A 114 -2.73 -4.83 -10.25
C ALA A 114 -4.04 -4.38 -10.92
N ILE A 115 -5.00 -5.27 -11.12
CA ILE A 115 -6.32 -4.92 -11.69
C ILE A 115 -7.07 -3.96 -10.74
N ILE A 116 -7.11 -4.28 -9.46
CA ILE A 116 -7.75 -3.41 -8.45
C ILE A 116 -7.07 -2.03 -8.44
N SER A 117 -5.73 -2.00 -8.48
CA SER A 117 -4.96 -0.76 -8.53
C SER A 117 -5.26 0.07 -9.78
N ILE A 118 -5.43 -0.57 -10.95
CA ILE A 118 -5.83 0.13 -12.18
C ILE A 118 -7.21 0.77 -12.01
N ILE A 119 -8.18 0.03 -11.48
CA ILE A 119 -9.53 0.55 -11.26
C ILE A 119 -9.50 1.77 -10.31
N LEU A 120 -8.77 1.67 -9.20
CA LEU A 120 -8.64 2.76 -8.25
C LEU A 120 -7.94 3.99 -8.87
N ASN A 121 -6.83 3.79 -9.59
CA ASN A 121 -6.15 4.88 -10.28
C ASN A 121 -7.03 5.53 -11.35
N LEU A 122 -7.85 4.74 -12.05
CA LEU A 122 -8.79 5.28 -13.04
C LEU A 122 -9.83 6.20 -12.40
N ILE A 123 -10.39 5.79 -11.25
CA ILE A 123 -11.32 6.63 -10.47
C ILE A 123 -10.64 7.94 -10.04
N LEU A 124 -9.39 7.87 -9.56
CA LEU A 124 -8.62 9.05 -9.14
C LEU A 124 -8.30 9.99 -10.31
N VAL A 125 -7.97 9.45 -11.48
CA VAL A 125 -7.77 10.27 -12.70
C VAL A 125 -9.05 11.03 -13.08
N VAL A 126 -10.20 10.34 -13.04
CA VAL A 126 -11.50 11.00 -13.31
C VAL A 126 -11.79 12.08 -12.26
N SER A 127 -11.33 11.90 -11.02
CA SER A 127 -11.43 12.90 -9.94
C SER A 127 -10.42 14.06 -10.07
N GLY A 128 -9.58 14.08 -11.12
CA GLY A 128 -8.63 15.17 -11.41
C GLY A 128 -7.20 14.96 -10.88
N SER A 129 -6.87 13.78 -10.34
CA SER A 129 -5.53 13.47 -9.84
C SER A 129 -4.59 13.06 -10.98
N ILE A 130 -3.82 14.00 -11.52
CA ILE A 130 -2.91 13.77 -12.66
C ILE A 130 -1.80 12.77 -12.32
N GLU A 131 -1.33 12.74 -11.08
CA GLU A 131 -0.35 11.78 -10.57
C GLU A 131 -0.78 10.30 -10.69
N SER A 132 -2.09 10.04 -10.68
CA SER A 132 -2.64 8.68 -10.85
C SER A 132 -2.43 8.10 -12.25
N ILE A 133 -2.12 8.94 -13.25
CA ILE A 133 -1.76 8.51 -14.60
C ILE A 133 -0.47 7.70 -14.57
N ILE A 134 0.49 8.10 -13.76
CA ILE A 134 1.77 7.37 -13.61
C ILE A 134 1.49 5.97 -13.03
N GLY A 135 0.60 5.87 -12.04
CA GLY A 135 0.16 4.60 -11.48
C GLY A 135 -0.48 3.68 -12.54
N LEU A 136 -1.37 4.22 -13.37
CA LEU A 136 -1.99 3.47 -14.48
C LEU A 136 -0.95 2.89 -15.45
N ILE A 137 0.05 3.69 -15.83
CA ILE A 137 1.13 3.25 -16.73
C ILE A 137 1.93 2.13 -16.08
N ILE A 138 2.34 2.29 -14.83
CA ILE A 138 3.14 1.29 -14.11
C ILE A 138 2.38 -0.04 -13.98
N TYR A 139 1.13 -0.02 -13.51
CA TYR A 139 0.33 -1.23 -13.37
C TYR A 139 -0.02 -1.87 -14.72
N GLY A 140 -0.24 -1.06 -15.75
CA GLY A 140 -0.43 -1.55 -17.12
C GLY A 140 0.79 -2.32 -17.64
N ILE A 141 1.99 -1.78 -17.43
CA ILE A 141 3.25 -2.44 -17.79
C ILE A 141 3.44 -3.74 -16.99
N ILE A 142 3.12 -3.74 -15.69
CA ILE A 142 3.19 -4.94 -14.84
C ILE A 142 2.28 -6.03 -15.38
N ILE A 143 1.02 -5.71 -15.68
CA ILE A 143 0.06 -6.69 -16.23
C ILE A 143 0.54 -7.20 -17.58
N TYR A 144 0.91 -6.30 -18.50
CA TYR A 144 1.43 -6.69 -19.81
C TYR A 144 2.60 -7.68 -19.68
N TYR A 145 3.53 -7.39 -18.76
CA TYR A 145 4.68 -8.26 -18.54
C TYR A 145 4.31 -9.61 -17.93
N LEU A 146 3.39 -9.65 -16.95
CA LEU A 146 2.94 -10.89 -16.32
C LEU A 146 2.21 -11.82 -17.30
N TYR A 147 1.58 -11.28 -18.35
CA TYR A 147 0.90 -12.07 -19.38
C TYR A 147 1.85 -12.64 -20.44
N ARG A 148 3.12 -12.28 -20.44
CA ARG A 148 4.11 -12.76 -21.39
C ARG A 148 4.29 -14.28 -21.25
N PRO A 149 4.38 -15.05 -22.37
CA PRO A 149 4.48 -16.51 -22.33
C PRO A 149 5.62 -17.05 -21.49
N SER A 150 6.79 -16.37 -21.53
CA SER A 150 7.97 -16.71 -20.73
C SER A 150 7.74 -16.58 -19.21
N VAL A 151 6.87 -15.65 -18.79
CA VAL A 151 6.51 -15.46 -17.38
C VAL A 151 5.49 -16.51 -16.95
N LYS A 152 4.48 -16.77 -17.80
CA LYS A 152 3.49 -17.82 -17.54
C LYS A 152 4.13 -19.20 -17.39
N SER A 153 5.14 -19.53 -18.21
CA SER A 153 5.86 -20.80 -18.10
C SER A 153 6.66 -20.90 -16.78
N TYR A 154 7.27 -19.81 -16.33
CA TYR A 154 7.97 -19.76 -15.05
C TYR A 154 7.07 -20.09 -13.86
N PHE A 155 5.81 -19.69 -13.90
CA PHE A 155 4.80 -19.98 -12.87
C PHE A 155 4.03 -21.29 -13.13
N GLY A 156 4.48 -22.13 -14.06
CA GLY A 156 3.85 -23.42 -14.37
C GLY A 156 2.44 -23.33 -14.98
N ARG A 157 2.11 -22.18 -15.60
CA ARG A 157 0.78 -21.91 -16.16
C ARG A 157 0.64 -22.28 -17.65
N VAL A 158 1.73 -22.60 -18.31
CA VAL A 158 1.74 -23.14 -19.67
C VAL A 158 2.45 -24.49 -19.59
N LYS A 159 1.74 -25.56 -19.91
CA LYS A 159 2.39 -26.84 -20.22
C LYS A 159 3.26 -26.60 -21.46
N GLY A 160 4.57 -26.80 -21.34
CA GLY A 160 5.45 -26.83 -22.49
C GLY A 160 4.88 -27.81 -23.51
N PRO A 161 5.18 -27.65 -24.83
CA PRO A 161 4.77 -28.61 -25.82
C PRO A 161 5.27 -29.99 -25.38
N THR A 162 4.33 -30.92 -25.19
CA THR A 162 4.65 -32.33 -25.02
C THR A 162 5.25 -32.78 -26.34
N VAL A 163 6.57 -32.92 -26.37
CA VAL A 163 7.28 -33.64 -27.45
C VAL A 163 7.16 -35.12 -27.17
#